data_3879d01f2b3d70bf1f0cafaa3784c6d9
#
_entry.id   3879d01f2b3d70bf1f0cafaa3784c6d9
#
_cell.length_a   1.000
_cell.length_b   1.000
_cell.length_c   1.000
_cell.angle_alpha   90.00
_cell.angle_beta   90.00
_cell.angle_gamma   90.00
#
_symmetry.space_group_name_H-M   'P 1'
#
loop_
_entity.id
_entity.type
_entity.pdbx_description
1 polymer ?
#
loop_
_entity_poly.entity_id
_entity_poly.type
_entity_poly.pdbx_seq_one_letter_code
_entity_poly.pdbx_strand_id
1 'polypeptide(L)'
;MTPQPGISRRDFLRYVAAGGALTLLPSAIGAARTYTNPVLARNFPDPFVLKHEGTYYAFGTTGQGRTADGRVFSLLTSRNLVDWQDAGGALTPAPGTEGADFWAPEVVLHDGTFYMYYSRGGGAIGATVGHRLHVATSPKPQGPYTEVALLDVPQSKFTIDAHPYRDTDGQWYLFYARDFTDTDNGYFPGTGLAVDKLLDMNKLANQPRTVMRAKHAWTLFEANRLMPLYDNRTFVQWHTLEGPFVRRHAGKYYCFYSGANFLTERYGVDYCVADHILGPYSDAGAEHGARVLHAVPGHVRGPGHHSHVMSPDGQTEYLVYHAWNHGMTERQLCIDPLAWTVKGPRCQGPTFTPQPLPR
;
A
#
# COMPACT_ATOMS: atom_id res chain seq x y z
N MET A 1 10.91 -17.40 89.29
CA MET A 1 10.55 -18.00 88.00
C MET A 1 9.11 -18.48 88.07
N THR A 2 8.22 -17.68 87.55
CA THR A 2 6.78 -17.98 87.53
C THR A 2 6.45 -18.52 86.13
N PRO A 3 5.68 -19.60 85.98
CA PRO A 3 5.31 -20.19 84.71
C PRO A 3 4.19 -19.37 84.00
N GLN A 4 4.31 -19.17 82.71
CA GLN A 4 3.27 -18.56 81.88
C GLN A 4 2.12 -19.57 81.65
N PRO A 5 0.87 -19.12 81.61
CA PRO A 5 -0.28 -19.97 81.35
C PRO A 5 -0.42 -20.36 79.88
N GLY A 6 -0.59 -21.67 79.62
CA GLY A 6 -0.82 -22.21 78.33
C GLY A 6 -2.26 -21.93 77.82
N ILE A 7 -2.34 -21.57 76.56
CA ILE A 7 -3.61 -21.26 75.84
C ILE A 7 -4.39 -22.61 75.70
N SER A 8 -5.64 -22.62 76.18
CA SER A 8 -6.52 -23.77 76.12
C SER A 8 -7.04 -24.05 74.68
N ARG A 9 -7.23 -25.36 74.41
CA ARG A 9 -7.77 -25.80 73.08
C ARG A 9 -9.17 -25.24 72.76
N ARG A 10 -9.85 -24.60 73.72
CA ARG A 10 -11.14 -23.93 73.44
C ARG A 10 -11.02 -22.55 72.88
N ASP A 11 -9.89 -21.87 73.04
CA ASP A 11 -9.68 -20.50 72.48
C ASP A 11 -9.24 -20.55 71.01
N PHE A 12 -8.71 -21.67 70.54
CA PHE A 12 -8.33 -21.88 69.14
C PHE A 12 -9.53 -22.00 68.18
N LEU A 13 -10.71 -22.41 68.73
CA LEU A 13 -11.92 -22.63 67.94
C LEU A 13 -12.81 -21.35 67.79
N ARG A 14 -12.42 -20.24 68.36
CA ARG A 14 -13.16 -18.97 68.23
C ARG A 14 -12.60 -17.98 67.23
N TYR A 15 -11.44 -18.28 66.62
CA TYR A 15 -10.80 -17.39 65.61
C TYR A 15 -10.94 -17.92 64.16
N VAL A 16 -11.71 -18.95 63.90
CA VAL A 16 -11.88 -19.56 62.56
C VAL A 16 -13.24 -19.22 61.94
N ALA A 17 -14.01 -18.29 62.50
CA ALA A 17 -15.36 -17.97 62.00
C ALA A 17 -15.51 -16.54 61.47
N ALA A 18 -14.44 -15.92 60.92
CA ALA A 18 -14.55 -14.62 60.19
C ALA A 18 -13.64 -14.61 58.94
N GLY A 19 -13.53 -15.73 58.24
CA GLY A 19 -12.97 -15.81 56.90
C GLY A 19 -14.04 -15.46 55.89
N GLY A 20 -14.22 -14.19 55.58
CA GLY A 20 -15.02 -13.76 54.44
C GLY A 20 -14.53 -14.48 53.19
N ALA A 21 -15.35 -15.26 52.52
CA ALA A 21 -15.10 -15.82 51.23
C ALA A 21 -14.94 -14.64 50.25
N LEU A 22 -13.69 -14.25 49.93
CA LEU A 22 -13.39 -13.43 48.76
C LEU A 22 -13.75 -14.31 47.55
N THR A 23 -14.96 -14.22 47.07
CA THR A 23 -15.30 -14.67 45.73
C THR A 23 -14.50 -13.78 44.75
N LEU A 24 -13.35 -14.28 44.29
CA LEU A 24 -12.71 -13.80 43.10
C LEU A 24 -13.72 -13.97 41.95
N LEU A 25 -14.49 -12.95 41.67
CA LEU A 25 -15.22 -12.87 40.43
C LEU A 25 -14.16 -13.02 39.31
N PRO A 26 -14.31 -14.00 38.41
CA PRO A 26 -13.43 -14.06 37.26
C PRO A 26 -13.56 -12.69 36.55
N SER A 27 -12.47 -11.95 36.51
CA SER A 27 -12.38 -10.79 35.64
C SER A 27 -12.81 -11.29 34.27
N ALA A 28 -13.94 -10.83 33.76
CA ALA A 28 -14.34 -11.08 32.40
C ALA A 28 -13.19 -10.54 31.55
N ILE A 29 -12.33 -11.42 31.07
CA ILE A 29 -11.36 -11.09 30.02
C ILE A 29 -12.24 -10.70 28.86
N GLY A 30 -12.43 -9.39 28.67
CA GLY A 30 -13.19 -8.86 27.55
C GLY A 30 -12.66 -9.54 26.30
N ALA A 31 -13.54 -10.14 25.50
CA ALA A 31 -13.16 -10.77 24.25
C ALA A 31 -12.29 -9.76 23.47
N ALA A 32 -11.09 -10.18 23.10
CA ALA A 32 -10.18 -9.31 22.36
C ALA A 32 -10.92 -8.83 21.09
N ARG A 33 -11.00 -7.51 20.91
CA ARG A 33 -11.64 -6.95 19.71
C ARG A 33 -10.86 -7.41 18.49
N THR A 34 -11.58 -7.86 17.47
CA THR A 34 -11.00 -8.37 16.21
C THR A 34 -11.50 -7.59 15.01
N TYR A 35 -10.78 -7.69 13.90
CA TYR A 35 -11.26 -7.28 12.57
C TYR A 35 -11.22 -8.47 11.62
N THR A 36 -11.90 -8.34 10.49
CA THR A 36 -11.85 -9.31 9.39
C THR A 36 -11.74 -8.54 8.08
N ASN A 37 -10.85 -8.97 7.18
CA ASN A 37 -10.77 -8.38 5.84
C ASN A 37 -11.97 -8.77 4.97
N PRO A 38 -12.47 -7.86 4.11
CA PRO A 38 -12.01 -6.47 3.95
C PRO A 38 -12.42 -5.58 5.11
N VAL A 39 -11.55 -4.65 5.54
CA VAL A 39 -11.88 -3.63 6.55
C VAL A 39 -12.80 -2.53 5.99
N LEU A 40 -12.92 -2.45 4.67
CA LEU A 40 -13.91 -1.62 3.97
C LEU A 40 -14.47 -2.40 2.79
N ALA A 41 -15.75 -2.80 2.87
CA ALA A 41 -16.44 -3.60 1.86
C ALA A 41 -17.11 -2.74 0.79
N ARG A 42 -16.35 -1.80 0.19
CA ARG A 42 -16.75 -1.00 -0.99
C ARG A 42 -15.53 -0.75 -1.87
N ASN A 43 -15.75 -0.28 -3.11
CA ASN A 43 -14.66 -0.01 -4.03
C ASN A 43 -13.71 1.07 -3.50
N PHE A 44 -12.46 0.70 -3.26
CA PHE A 44 -11.38 1.56 -2.81
C PHE A 44 -10.05 1.05 -3.37
N PRO A 45 -9.83 1.20 -4.69
CA PRO A 45 -8.64 0.66 -5.35
C PRO A 45 -7.39 1.48 -5.08
N ASP A 46 -6.22 0.82 -5.20
CA ASP A 46 -4.88 1.40 -5.15
C ASP A 46 -4.67 2.24 -3.87
N PRO A 47 -4.89 1.63 -2.67
CA PRO A 47 -4.92 2.39 -1.43
C PRO A 47 -3.53 2.83 -0.98
N PHE A 48 -3.37 4.11 -0.75
CA PHE A 48 -2.24 4.67 -0.02
C PHE A 48 -2.70 5.20 1.34
N VAL A 49 -1.94 4.94 2.40
CA VAL A 49 -2.26 5.41 3.75
C VAL A 49 -1.14 6.24 4.35
N LEU A 50 -1.44 7.50 4.64
CA LEU A 50 -0.61 8.39 5.44
C LEU A 50 -1.05 8.34 6.92
N LYS A 51 -0.12 8.13 7.86
CA LYS A 51 -0.33 8.37 9.29
C LYS A 51 0.24 9.74 9.66
N HIS A 52 -0.62 10.64 10.12
CA HIS A 52 -0.22 11.98 10.57
C HIS A 52 -0.98 12.35 11.84
N GLU A 53 -0.25 12.77 12.88
CA GLU A 53 -0.82 13.19 14.19
C GLU A 53 -1.87 12.22 14.76
N GLY A 54 -1.55 10.91 14.71
CA GLY A 54 -2.40 9.84 15.22
C GLY A 54 -3.68 9.58 14.41
N THR A 55 -3.83 10.20 13.24
CA THR A 55 -4.91 9.93 12.27
C THR A 55 -4.32 9.27 11.04
N TYR A 56 -5.02 8.28 10.52
CA TYR A 56 -4.75 7.67 9.23
C TYR A 56 -5.63 8.31 8.16
N TYR A 57 -5.02 8.68 7.05
CA TYR A 57 -5.67 9.23 5.86
C TYR A 57 -5.43 8.25 4.73
N ALA A 58 -6.50 7.59 4.25
CA ALA A 58 -6.41 6.68 3.13
C ALA A 58 -6.90 7.38 1.86
N PHE A 59 -6.14 7.25 0.79
CA PHE A 59 -6.42 7.80 -0.53
C PHE A 59 -6.58 6.65 -1.52
N GLY A 60 -7.62 6.71 -2.35
CA GLY A 60 -7.90 5.66 -3.33
C GLY A 60 -8.24 6.23 -4.70
N THR A 61 -7.92 5.46 -5.73
CA THR A 61 -8.20 5.76 -7.14
C THR A 61 -9.70 5.98 -7.37
N THR A 62 -10.05 7.00 -8.15
CA THR A 62 -11.42 7.22 -8.64
C THR A 62 -11.59 6.95 -10.13
N GLY A 63 -10.49 6.77 -10.89
CA GLY A 63 -10.55 6.69 -12.35
C GLY A 63 -11.19 7.95 -12.92
N GLN A 64 -12.19 7.79 -13.78
CA GLN A 64 -12.98 8.90 -14.33
C GLN A 64 -14.07 9.41 -13.37
N GLY A 65 -14.29 8.68 -12.26
CA GLY A 65 -15.32 9.02 -11.28
C GLY A 65 -14.97 10.27 -10.47
N ARG A 66 -15.99 10.80 -9.80
CA ARG A 66 -15.87 11.90 -8.84
C ARG A 66 -16.53 11.48 -7.53
N THR A 67 -16.00 12.00 -6.44
CA THR A 67 -16.68 11.93 -5.13
C THR A 67 -17.90 12.85 -5.09
N ALA A 68 -18.76 12.72 -4.09
CA ALA A 68 -19.99 13.50 -3.98
C ALA A 68 -19.74 15.02 -3.91
N ASP A 69 -18.55 15.44 -3.46
CA ASP A 69 -18.13 16.84 -3.43
C ASP A 69 -17.45 17.33 -4.73
N GLY A 70 -17.49 16.51 -5.80
CA GLY A 70 -16.95 16.84 -7.12
C GLY A 70 -15.45 16.68 -7.27
N ARG A 71 -14.75 16.25 -6.22
CA ARG A 71 -13.30 16.02 -6.21
C ARG A 71 -12.95 14.63 -6.75
N VAL A 72 -11.64 14.36 -6.85
CA VAL A 72 -11.09 13.06 -7.19
C VAL A 72 -10.25 12.52 -6.03
N PHE A 73 -9.93 11.23 -6.11
CA PHE A 73 -9.30 10.43 -5.06
C PHE A 73 -10.14 10.35 -3.80
N SER A 74 -10.86 9.25 -3.64
CA SER A 74 -11.63 8.96 -2.44
C SER A 74 -10.74 9.08 -1.20
N LEU A 75 -11.20 9.81 -0.21
CA LEU A 75 -10.50 10.04 1.05
C LEU A 75 -11.28 9.42 2.21
N LEU A 76 -10.55 8.64 3.02
CA LEU A 76 -11.06 8.09 4.27
C LEU A 76 -10.17 8.51 5.44
N THR A 77 -10.75 8.54 6.63
CA THR A 77 -9.99 8.74 7.87
C THR A 77 -10.26 7.61 8.86
N SER A 78 -9.23 7.27 9.66
CA SER A 78 -9.33 6.27 10.72
C SER A 78 -8.39 6.61 11.88
N ARG A 79 -8.65 6.02 13.06
CA ARG A 79 -7.74 6.07 14.22
C ARG A 79 -7.07 4.71 14.48
N ASN A 80 -7.51 3.65 13.80
CA ASN A 80 -7.11 2.27 14.12
C ASN A 80 -6.91 1.37 12.90
N LEU A 81 -6.94 1.90 11.66
CA LEU A 81 -6.82 1.17 10.40
C LEU A 81 -8.02 0.25 10.04
N VAL A 82 -9.00 0.15 10.90
CA VAL A 82 -10.15 -0.77 10.74
C VAL A 82 -11.46 -0.01 10.56
N ASP A 83 -11.71 0.96 11.45
CA ASP A 83 -12.92 1.77 11.42
C ASP A 83 -12.67 3.01 10.57
N TRP A 84 -13.15 3.00 9.33
CA TRP A 84 -12.94 4.06 8.35
C TRP A 84 -14.17 4.94 8.19
N GLN A 85 -13.95 6.26 8.12
CA GLN A 85 -14.96 7.28 7.88
C GLN A 85 -14.69 7.95 6.53
N ASP A 86 -15.74 8.15 5.74
CA ASP A 86 -15.68 8.89 4.49
C ASP A 86 -15.40 10.37 4.75
N ALA A 87 -14.44 10.92 4.03
CA ALA A 87 -14.05 12.33 4.11
C ALA A 87 -14.13 13.05 2.75
N GLY A 88 -14.86 12.48 1.79
CA GLY A 88 -15.07 13.05 0.45
C GLY A 88 -13.91 12.77 -0.51
N GLY A 89 -13.53 13.76 -1.28
CA GLY A 89 -12.41 13.69 -2.22
C GLY A 89 -11.22 14.55 -1.79
N ALA A 90 -10.01 14.11 -2.16
CA ALA A 90 -8.78 14.77 -1.73
C ALA A 90 -8.32 15.88 -2.69
N LEU A 91 -8.41 15.68 -4.01
CA LEU A 91 -7.88 16.58 -5.03
C LEU A 91 -9.00 17.34 -5.75
N THR A 92 -8.88 18.65 -5.86
CA THR A 92 -9.70 19.46 -6.77
C THR A 92 -9.13 19.32 -8.18
N PRO A 93 -9.86 18.68 -9.13
CA PRO A 93 -9.36 18.51 -10.48
C PRO A 93 -9.23 19.86 -11.20
N ALA A 94 -8.16 20.00 -11.98
CA ALA A 94 -7.96 21.21 -12.78
C ALA A 94 -9.03 21.33 -13.88
N PRO A 95 -9.43 22.54 -14.27
CA PRO A 95 -10.31 22.75 -15.43
C PRO A 95 -9.76 22.09 -16.70
N GLY A 96 -10.64 21.53 -17.53
CA GLY A 96 -10.25 20.83 -18.76
C GLY A 96 -9.78 19.39 -18.54
N THR A 97 -10.00 18.82 -17.35
CA THR A 97 -9.68 17.43 -17.04
C THR A 97 -10.93 16.53 -16.94
N GLU A 98 -12.04 16.97 -17.52
CA GLU A 98 -13.27 16.20 -17.61
C GLU A 98 -13.03 14.91 -18.42
N GLY A 99 -13.43 13.77 -17.87
CA GLY A 99 -13.20 12.46 -18.50
C GLY A 99 -11.76 11.93 -18.42
N ALA A 100 -10.84 12.65 -17.77
CA ALA A 100 -9.52 12.12 -17.47
C ALA A 100 -9.59 11.06 -16.36
N ASP A 101 -8.71 10.08 -16.46
CA ASP A 101 -8.49 9.09 -15.39
C ASP A 101 -7.49 9.63 -14.35
N PHE A 102 -7.81 9.42 -13.09
CA PHE A 102 -6.98 9.76 -11.93
C PHE A 102 -6.66 8.51 -11.12
N TRP A 103 -5.38 8.09 -11.08
CA TRP A 103 -4.95 6.83 -10.48
C TRP A 103 -3.85 7.00 -9.45
N ALA A 104 -3.85 6.08 -8.47
CA ALA A 104 -2.80 5.78 -7.52
C ALA A 104 -2.17 7.01 -6.86
N PRO A 105 -2.92 7.73 -6.01
CA PRO A 105 -2.39 8.88 -5.28
C PRO A 105 -1.52 8.43 -4.10
N GLU A 106 -0.33 9.04 -3.93
CA GLU A 106 0.49 8.91 -2.73
C GLU A 106 0.83 10.28 -2.15
N VAL A 107 0.91 10.39 -0.83
CA VAL A 107 1.09 11.66 -0.12
C VAL A 107 2.29 11.62 0.82
N VAL A 108 3.13 12.65 0.74
CA VAL A 108 4.22 12.86 1.70
C VAL A 108 4.18 14.28 2.26
N LEU A 109 4.68 14.43 3.48
CA LEU A 109 4.92 15.73 4.11
C LEU A 109 6.38 16.14 3.93
N HIS A 110 6.59 17.34 3.39
CA HIS A 110 7.90 17.97 3.31
C HIS A 110 7.80 19.46 3.61
N ASP A 111 8.61 19.93 4.54
CA ASP A 111 8.70 21.34 4.99
C ASP A 111 7.32 22.01 5.22
N GLY A 112 6.45 21.30 5.96
CA GLY A 112 5.12 21.77 6.33
C GLY A 112 4.07 21.74 5.22
N THR A 113 4.41 21.26 4.04
CA THR A 113 3.51 21.10 2.88
C THR A 113 3.30 19.63 2.57
N PHE A 114 2.05 19.23 2.34
CA PHE A 114 1.71 17.90 1.84
C PHE A 114 1.75 17.89 0.32
N TYR A 115 2.51 16.95 -0.24
CA TYR A 115 2.66 16.73 -1.67
C TYR A 115 1.95 15.43 -2.03
N MET A 116 0.98 15.51 -2.94
CA MET A 116 0.30 14.35 -3.50
C MET A 116 0.85 14.09 -4.90
N TYR A 117 1.41 12.90 -5.09
CA TYR A 117 1.84 12.38 -6.40
C TYR A 117 0.76 11.46 -6.94
N TYR A 118 0.47 11.54 -8.21
CA TYR A 118 -0.58 10.72 -8.82
C TYR A 118 -0.39 10.61 -10.33
N SER A 119 -1.11 9.69 -10.94
CA SER A 119 -1.13 9.49 -12.38
C SER A 119 -2.42 10.05 -12.97
N ARG A 120 -2.29 10.83 -14.06
CA ARG A 120 -3.44 11.31 -14.84
C ARG A 120 -3.23 11.03 -16.31
N GLY A 121 -4.27 10.58 -16.99
CA GLY A 121 -4.25 10.34 -18.43
C GLY A 121 -5.62 10.44 -19.06
N GLY A 122 -5.69 10.21 -20.36
CA GLY A 122 -6.93 10.22 -21.13
C GLY A 122 -7.45 8.84 -21.40
N GLY A 123 -8.51 8.44 -20.69
CA GLY A 123 -9.27 7.24 -21.02
C GLY A 123 -8.74 5.93 -20.46
N ALA A 124 -9.49 4.88 -20.74
CA ALA A 124 -9.30 3.53 -20.22
C ALA A 124 -8.01 2.85 -20.71
N ILE A 125 -7.72 1.68 -20.15
CA ILE A 125 -6.67 0.77 -20.62
C ILE A 125 -6.76 0.61 -22.15
N GLY A 126 -5.67 0.96 -22.85
CA GLY A 126 -5.64 0.92 -24.32
C GLY A 126 -5.88 2.26 -25.01
N ALA A 127 -6.00 3.37 -24.27
CA ALA A 127 -6.13 4.70 -24.84
C ALA A 127 -4.91 5.11 -25.67
N THR A 128 -5.12 6.05 -26.60
CA THR A 128 -4.07 6.65 -27.43
C THR A 128 -3.25 7.72 -26.68
N VAL A 129 -3.78 8.19 -25.54
CA VAL A 129 -3.11 9.15 -24.65
C VAL A 129 -2.70 8.44 -23.38
N GLY A 130 -1.39 8.33 -23.15
CA GLY A 130 -0.83 7.68 -21.96
C GLY A 130 -1.00 8.52 -20.71
N HIS A 131 -0.88 7.86 -19.57
CA HIS A 131 -0.82 8.51 -18.27
C HIS A 131 0.52 9.22 -18.06
N ARG A 132 0.48 10.27 -17.25
CA ARG A 132 1.65 11.06 -16.81
C ARG A 132 1.58 11.25 -15.30
N LEU A 133 2.75 11.49 -14.70
CA LEU A 133 2.87 11.78 -13.29
C LEU A 133 2.60 13.27 -13.03
N HIS A 134 1.82 13.53 -11.99
CA HIS A 134 1.46 14.88 -11.57
C HIS A 134 1.74 15.06 -10.08
N VAL A 135 1.92 16.32 -9.67
CA VAL A 135 2.07 16.71 -8.27
C VAL A 135 1.03 17.75 -7.91
N ALA A 136 0.40 17.57 -6.77
CA ALA A 136 -0.50 18.54 -6.16
C ALA A 136 -0.06 18.82 -4.72
N THR A 137 -0.41 19.98 -4.18
CA THR A 137 -0.04 20.38 -2.84
C THR A 137 -1.24 20.80 -2.00
N SER A 138 -1.09 20.64 -0.68
CA SER A 138 -2.03 21.15 0.33
C SER A 138 -1.30 21.47 1.63
N PRO A 139 -1.76 22.49 2.41
CA PRO A 139 -1.28 22.71 3.77
C PRO A 139 -1.83 21.70 4.78
N LYS A 140 -2.75 20.82 4.38
CA LYS A 140 -3.43 19.85 5.27
C LYS A 140 -3.37 18.44 4.67
N PRO A 141 -3.25 17.39 5.51
CA PRO A 141 -3.16 16.01 5.02
C PRO A 141 -4.39 15.56 4.23
N GLN A 142 -5.58 16.04 4.59
CA GLN A 142 -6.83 15.70 3.90
C GLN A 142 -7.10 16.52 2.64
N GLY A 143 -6.27 17.51 2.33
CA GLY A 143 -6.52 18.42 1.22
C GLY A 143 -7.45 19.61 1.60
N PRO A 144 -8.15 20.22 0.64
CA PRO A 144 -8.07 19.88 -0.78
C PRO A 144 -6.68 20.14 -1.37
N TYR A 145 -6.24 19.20 -2.20
CA TYR A 145 -5.01 19.36 -2.98
C TYR A 145 -5.30 20.15 -4.26
N THR A 146 -4.30 20.91 -4.71
CA THR A 146 -4.33 21.64 -5.99
C THR A 146 -3.09 21.26 -6.78
N GLU A 147 -3.27 20.92 -8.06
CA GLU A 147 -2.17 20.56 -8.95
C GLU A 147 -1.20 21.73 -9.12
N VAL A 148 0.09 21.43 -9.00
CA VAL A 148 1.18 22.42 -9.13
C VAL A 148 2.18 22.09 -10.25
N ALA A 149 2.29 20.81 -10.64
CA ALA A 149 3.22 20.40 -11.69
C ALA A 149 2.82 19.12 -12.40
N LEU A 150 3.19 19.02 -13.67
CA LEU A 150 3.41 17.78 -14.42
C LEU A 150 4.87 17.39 -14.23
N LEU A 151 5.14 16.16 -13.79
CA LEU A 151 6.48 15.59 -13.78
C LEU A 151 6.76 14.96 -15.14
N ASP A 152 7.52 15.69 -15.95
CA ASP A 152 7.90 15.17 -17.26
C ASP A 152 8.95 14.07 -17.12
N VAL A 153 8.65 12.90 -17.68
CA VAL A 153 9.58 11.78 -17.83
C VAL A 153 9.89 11.65 -19.32
N PRO A 154 11.03 12.18 -19.77
CA PRO A 154 11.38 12.17 -21.18
C PRO A 154 11.36 10.75 -21.77
N GLN A 155 10.94 10.66 -23.03
CA GLN A 155 10.93 9.40 -23.80
C GLN A 155 9.97 8.31 -23.29
N SER A 156 9.11 8.60 -22.32
CA SER A 156 8.08 7.67 -21.90
C SER A 156 6.69 8.16 -22.32
N LYS A 157 5.96 7.32 -23.06
CA LYS A 157 4.57 7.61 -23.45
C LYS A 157 3.59 7.29 -22.33
N PHE A 158 4.01 6.49 -21.32
CA PHE A 158 3.19 6.04 -20.21
C PHE A 158 4.01 6.00 -18.92
N THR A 159 3.55 6.69 -17.89
CA THR A 159 4.14 6.69 -16.53
C THR A 159 3.05 6.74 -15.49
N ILE A 160 3.13 5.83 -14.49
CA ILE A 160 2.12 5.68 -13.42
C ILE A 160 2.78 5.40 -12.07
N ASP A 161 2.01 5.48 -10.99
CA ASP A 161 2.29 4.96 -9.66
C ASP A 161 3.56 5.58 -9.07
N ALA A 162 3.55 6.88 -8.90
CA ALA A 162 4.66 7.62 -8.33
C ALA A 162 4.76 7.41 -6.81
N HIS A 163 5.87 6.82 -6.36
CA HIS A 163 6.22 6.62 -4.95
C HIS A 163 7.38 7.51 -4.55
N PRO A 164 7.16 8.63 -3.81
CA PRO A 164 8.22 9.48 -3.29
C PRO A 164 8.88 8.83 -2.05
N TYR A 165 10.19 8.72 -2.08
CA TYR A 165 10.97 8.15 -0.98
C TYR A 165 12.09 9.09 -0.56
N ARG A 166 12.18 9.38 0.75
CA ARG A 166 13.28 10.14 1.33
C ARG A 166 14.33 9.20 1.89
N ASP A 167 15.55 9.27 1.38
CA ASP A 167 16.64 8.47 1.88
C ASP A 167 17.25 9.05 3.18
N THR A 168 18.11 8.28 3.81
CA THR A 168 18.73 8.62 5.10
C THR A 168 19.65 9.82 5.07
N ASP A 169 20.16 10.19 3.89
CA ASP A 169 20.92 11.42 3.65
C ASP A 169 20.04 12.67 3.45
N GLY A 170 18.71 12.47 3.48
CA GLY A 170 17.72 13.53 3.28
C GLY A 170 17.34 13.77 1.81
N GLN A 171 18.01 13.12 0.86
CA GLN A 171 17.68 13.24 -0.56
C GLN A 171 16.36 12.52 -0.88
N TRP A 172 15.52 13.16 -1.69
CA TRP A 172 14.30 12.57 -2.21
C TRP A 172 14.53 11.89 -3.55
N TYR A 173 13.86 10.77 -3.72
CA TYR A 173 13.79 9.98 -4.95
C TYR A 173 12.34 9.69 -5.29
N LEU A 174 12.04 9.57 -6.59
CA LEU A 174 10.73 9.13 -7.06
C LEU A 174 10.89 7.79 -7.76
N PHE A 175 10.22 6.78 -7.21
CA PHE A 175 10.01 5.51 -7.89
C PHE A 175 8.70 5.59 -8.67
N TYR A 176 8.65 4.97 -9.83
CA TYR A 176 7.45 4.97 -10.66
C TYR A 176 7.48 3.82 -11.65
N ALA A 177 6.32 3.49 -12.22
CA ALA A 177 6.21 2.54 -13.31
C ALA A 177 6.20 3.24 -14.67
N ARG A 178 6.86 2.64 -15.66
CA ARG A 178 6.89 3.10 -17.05
C ARG A 178 6.94 1.93 -18.02
N ASP A 179 6.55 2.17 -19.27
CA ASP A 179 6.62 1.16 -20.31
C ASP A 179 8.03 0.95 -20.87
N PHE A 180 8.34 -0.32 -21.15
CA PHE A 180 9.50 -0.80 -21.88
C PHE A 180 8.99 -1.65 -23.06
N THR A 181 9.30 -1.26 -24.29
CA THR A 181 8.77 -1.90 -25.50
C THR A 181 9.75 -2.82 -26.20
N ASP A 182 10.99 -2.89 -25.69
CA ASP A 182 12.05 -3.80 -26.16
C ASP A 182 12.05 -5.12 -25.37
N THR A 183 12.80 -6.10 -25.90
CA THR A 183 13.00 -7.42 -25.30
C THR A 183 14.47 -7.69 -24.99
N ASP A 184 15.27 -6.63 -24.85
CA ASP A 184 16.70 -6.72 -24.62
C ASP A 184 17.01 -7.51 -23.34
N ASN A 185 18.07 -8.27 -23.36
CA ASN A 185 18.55 -9.10 -22.24
C ASN A 185 17.51 -10.11 -21.70
N GLY A 186 16.58 -10.57 -22.54
CA GLY A 186 15.58 -11.57 -22.16
C GLY A 186 14.42 -11.04 -21.31
N TYR A 187 14.27 -9.71 -21.21
CA TYR A 187 13.10 -9.12 -20.59
C TYR A 187 11.88 -9.18 -21.48
N PHE A 188 10.71 -9.25 -20.86
CA PHE A 188 9.44 -9.10 -21.57
C PHE A 188 9.10 -7.63 -21.78
N PRO A 189 8.42 -7.27 -22.89
CA PRO A 189 7.86 -5.95 -23.06
C PRO A 189 6.71 -5.74 -22.06
N GLY A 190 6.58 -4.52 -21.57
CA GLY A 190 5.54 -4.22 -20.57
C GLY A 190 5.92 -3.05 -19.68
N THR A 191 5.09 -2.85 -18.66
CA THR A 191 5.38 -1.88 -17.61
C THR A 191 6.43 -2.45 -16.66
N GLY A 192 7.43 -1.64 -16.34
CA GLY A 192 8.49 -1.95 -15.38
C GLY A 192 8.78 -0.74 -14.49
N LEU A 193 9.67 -0.90 -13.52
CA LEU A 193 9.94 0.09 -12.49
C LEU A 193 11.21 0.89 -12.79
N ALA A 194 11.15 2.18 -12.50
CA ALA A 194 12.27 3.11 -12.58
C ALA A 194 12.35 3.96 -11.31
N VAL A 195 13.53 4.52 -11.06
CA VAL A 195 13.78 5.50 -10.01
C VAL A 195 14.54 6.69 -10.58
N ASP A 196 14.17 7.89 -10.18
CA ASP A 196 14.90 9.12 -10.49
C ASP A 196 15.05 9.98 -9.23
N LYS A 197 16.06 10.82 -9.22
CA LYS A 197 16.28 11.78 -8.15
C LYS A 197 15.30 12.94 -8.29
N LEU A 198 14.67 13.34 -7.17
CA LEU A 198 13.95 14.60 -7.07
C LEU A 198 14.94 15.73 -6.74
N LEU A 199 15.08 16.68 -7.66
CA LEU A 199 15.85 17.92 -7.43
C LEU A 199 15.06 18.90 -6.55
N ASP A 200 13.73 18.85 -6.65
CA ASP A 200 12.74 19.50 -5.83
C ASP A 200 11.49 18.61 -5.82
N MET A 201 10.56 18.81 -4.90
CA MET A 201 9.36 17.98 -4.77
C MET A 201 8.49 17.94 -6.05
N ASN A 202 8.69 18.87 -6.96
CA ASN A 202 7.99 18.94 -8.26
C ASN A 202 8.92 18.87 -9.47
N LYS A 203 10.19 18.43 -9.29
CA LYS A 203 11.19 18.42 -10.37
C LYS A 203 12.11 17.20 -10.32
N LEU A 204 12.06 16.38 -11.34
CA LEU A 204 12.97 15.24 -11.55
C LEU A 204 14.34 15.70 -12.10
N ALA A 205 15.37 14.92 -11.82
CA ALA A 205 16.70 15.09 -12.43
C ALA A 205 16.72 14.66 -13.90
N ASN A 206 15.73 13.89 -14.35
CA ASN A 206 15.64 13.29 -15.68
C ASN A 206 16.84 12.39 -16.04
N GLN A 207 17.31 11.64 -15.04
CA GLN A 207 18.37 10.64 -15.14
C GLN A 207 17.90 9.29 -14.57
N PRO A 208 16.78 8.74 -15.07
CA PRO A 208 16.17 7.56 -14.47
C PRO A 208 17.07 6.34 -14.55
N ARG A 209 17.04 5.55 -13.49
CA ARG A 209 17.62 4.20 -13.44
C ARG A 209 16.50 3.17 -13.44
N THR A 210 16.70 2.10 -14.21
CA THR A 210 15.79 0.95 -14.16
C THR A 210 15.94 0.24 -12.82
N VAL A 211 14.82 0.07 -12.12
CA VAL A 211 14.73 -0.73 -10.89
C VAL A 211 14.48 -2.18 -11.25
N MET A 212 13.41 -2.45 -12.02
CA MET A 212 13.02 -3.81 -12.38
C MET A 212 12.27 -3.81 -13.71
N ARG A 213 12.51 -4.86 -14.50
CA ARG A 213 11.75 -5.18 -15.71
C ARG A 213 11.19 -6.60 -15.60
N ALA A 214 10.06 -6.85 -16.26
CA ALA A 214 9.43 -8.15 -16.25
C ALA A 214 10.30 -9.19 -16.94
N LYS A 215 10.51 -10.34 -16.29
CA LYS A 215 11.20 -11.50 -16.87
C LYS A 215 10.59 -12.85 -16.44
N HIS A 216 9.54 -12.79 -15.59
CA HIS A 216 8.88 -13.98 -15.05
C HIS A 216 7.47 -14.10 -15.63
N ALA A 217 7.07 -15.32 -15.99
CA ALA A 217 5.78 -15.58 -16.64
C ALA A 217 4.55 -15.17 -15.81
N TRP A 218 4.67 -15.17 -14.49
CA TRP A 218 3.54 -14.82 -13.61
C TRP A 218 3.11 -13.35 -13.75
N THR A 219 4.01 -12.46 -14.22
CA THR A 219 3.71 -11.03 -14.38
C THR A 219 2.96 -10.70 -15.68
N LEU A 220 2.53 -11.71 -16.44
CA LEU A 220 1.78 -11.51 -17.69
C LEU A 220 0.50 -10.72 -17.44
N PHE A 221 0.37 -9.58 -18.10
CA PHE A 221 -0.85 -8.78 -18.11
C PHE A 221 -1.82 -9.27 -19.19
N GLU A 222 -1.34 -9.37 -20.44
CA GLU A 222 -2.17 -9.74 -21.57
C GLU A 222 -1.33 -10.33 -22.71
N ALA A 223 -1.83 -11.40 -23.31
CA ALA A 223 -1.26 -11.96 -24.54
C ALA A 223 -1.88 -11.29 -25.78
N ASN A 224 -1.09 -11.11 -26.85
CA ASN A 224 -1.49 -10.48 -28.10
C ASN A 224 -2.15 -9.10 -27.93
N ARG A 225 -1.56 -8.29 -27.03
CA ARG A 225 -2.08 -6.97 -26.67
C ARG A 225 -1.87 -5.95 -27.80
N LEU A 226 -2.96 -5.42 -28.34
CA LEU A 226 -2.94 -4.29 -29.24
C LEU A 226 -2.77 -3.00 -28.44
N MET A 227 -1.76 -2.18 -28.77
CA MET A 227 -1.42 -0.95 -28.06
C MET A 227 -1.53 0.26 -28.99
N PRO A 228 -2.67 0.98 -29.01
CA PRO A 228 -2.84 2.20 -29.80
C PRO A 228 -1.81 3.28 -29.46
N LEU A 229 -1.39 3.38 -28.20
CA LEU A 229 -0.36 4.29 -27.72
C LEU A 229 1.00 4.10 -28.44
N TYR A 230 1.27 2.89 -28.97
CA TYR A 230 2.47 2.52 -29.71
C TYR A 230 2.16 2.20 -31.17
N ASP A 231 1.46 3.12 -31.85
CA ASP A 231 1.17 3.07 -33.27
C ASP A 231 0.42 1.79 -33.71
N ASN A 232 -0.50 1.32 -32.85
CA ASN A 232 -1.27 0.07 -33.03
C ASN A 232 -0.39 -1.18 -33.10
N ARG A 233 0.78 -1.16 -32.48
CA ARG A 233 1.64 -2.34 -32.37
C ARG A 233 0.95 -3.41 -31.52
N THR A 234 0.98 -4.66 -31.96
CA THR A 234 0.57 -5.83 -31.18
C THR A 234 1.80 -6.46 -30.53
N PHE A 235 1.76 -6.59 -29.21
CA PHE A 235 2.78 -7.31 -28.45
C PHE A 235 2.28 -8.72 -28.16
N VAL A 236 3.07 -9.75 -28.52
CA VAL A 236 2.74 -11.16 -28.26
C VAL A 236 2.48 -11.43 -26.78
N GLN A 237 3.25 -10.77 -25.92
CA GLN A 237 3.08 -10.77 -24.48
C GLN A 237 3.29 -9.33 -23.99
N TRP A 238 2.44 -8.87 -23.09
CA TRP A 238 2.60 -7.63 -22.35
C TRP A 238 2.58 -7.93 -20.87
N HIS A 239 3.61 -7.55 -20.16
CA HIS A 239 3.76 -7.80 -18.74
C HIS A 239 3.58 -6.53 -17.92
N THR A 240 3.28 -6.66 -16.63
CA THR A 240 3.14 -5.49 -15.74
C THR A 240 3.87 -5.71 -14.43
N LEU A 241 4.70 -4.73 -14.08
CA LEU A 241 5.19 -4.43 -12.75
C LEU A 241 4.80 -2.98 -12.46
N GLU A 242 4.07 -2.76 -11.38
CA GLU A 242 3.50 -1.44 -11.02
C GLU A 242 3.43 -1.25 -9.50
N GLY A 243 2.97 -0.08 -9.03
CA GLY A 243 2.79 0.22 -7.61
C GLY A 243 4.08 0.04 -6.79
N PRO A 244 5.22 0.67 -7.16
CA PRO A 244 6.45 0.55 -6.37
C PRO A 244 6.25 1.15 -4.99
N PHE A 245 6.73 0.45 -3.94
CA PHE A 245 6.80 0.96 -2.59
C PHE A 245 8.13 0.58 -1.95
N VAL A 246 8.89 1.55 -1.45
CA VAL A 246 10.26 1.31 -0.99
C VAL A 246 10.35 1.32 0.52
N ARG A 247 11.03 0.31 1.06
CA ARG A 247 11.39 0.22 2.48
C ARG A 247 12.89 -0.05 2.61
N ARG A 248 13.53 0.62 3.55
CA ARG A 248 14.91 0.31 3.94
C ARG A 248 14.89 -0.56 5.19
N HIS A 249 15.47 -1.76 5.10
CA HIS A 249 15.59 -2.69 6.23
C HIS A 249 16.96 -3.34 6.24
N ALA A 250 17.59 -3.41 7.43
CA ALA A 250 18.92 -4.00 7.62
C ALA A 250 19.98 -3.51 6.61
N GLY A 251 19.95 -2.21 6.29
CA GLY A 251 20.91 -1.58 5.37
C GLY A 251 20.58 -1.73 3.88
N LYS A 252 19.60 -2.53 3.51
CA LYS A 252 19.18 -2.77 2.12
C LYS A 252 17.88 -2.05 1.77
N TYR A 253 17.69 -1.78 0.48
CA TYR A 253 16.47 -1.20 -0.08
C TYR A 253 15.62 -2.33 -0.68
N TYR A 254 14.41 -2.45 -0.21
CA TYR A 254 13.38 -3.35 -0.71
C TYR A 254 12.36 -2.53 -1.48
N CYS A 255 12.30 -2.72 -2.79
CA CYS A 255 11.25 -2.13 -3.61
C CYS A 255 10.19 -3.20 -3.85
N PHE A 256 9.06 -3.06 -3.17
CA PHE A 256 7.88 -3.88 -3.37
C PHE A 256 7.18 -3.42 -4.64
N TYR A 257 6.49 -4.33 -5.31
CA TYR A 257 5.74 -4.04 -6.52
C TYR A 257 4.59 -5.02 -6.71
N SER A 258 3.59 -4.60 -7.45
CA SER A 258 2.51 -5.46 -7.91
C SER A 258 2.79 -5.96 -9.33
N GLY A 259 2.37 -7.19 -9.63
CA GLY A 259 2.57 -7.79 -10.94
C GLY A 259 1.33 -8.52 -11.45
N ALA A 260 1.30 -8.80 -12.75
CA ALA A 260 0.21 -9.39 -13.51
C ALA A 260 -0.95 -8.42 -13.80
N ASN A 261 -2.07 -8.94 -14.29
CA ASN A 261 -3.24 -8.14 -14.62
C ASN A 261 -4.14 -7.96 -13.39
N PHE A 262 -4.32 -6.72 -12.96
CA PHE A 262 -5.14 -6.39 -11.80
C PHE A 262 -6.61 -6.83 -11.93
N LEU A 263 -7.11 -7.09 -13.14
CA LEU A 263 -8.45 -7.63 -13.38
C LEU A 263 -8.55 -9.15 -13.18
N THR A 264 -7.49 -9.79 -12.71
CA THR A 264 -7.42 -11.24 -12.55
C THR A 264 -7.02 -11.66 -11.13
N GLU A 265 -7.29 -12.90 -10.79
CA GLU A 265 -6.86 -13.50 -9.52
C GLU A 265 -5.33 -13.63 -9.40
N ARG A 266 -4.59 -13.50 -10.51
CA ARG A 266 -3.12 -13.62 -10.55
C ARG A 266 -2.38 -12.40 -10.04
N TYR A 267 -3.07 -11.27 -9.92
CA TYR A 267 -2.47 -10.05 -9.38
C TYR A 267 -1.92 -10.32 -7.98
N GLY A 268 -0.71 -9.85 -7.71
CA GLY A 268 -0.04 -10.12 -6.45
C GLY A 268 1.14 -9.19 -6.23
N VAL A 269 1.69 -9.22 -5.00
CA VAL A 269 2.81 -8.37 -4.58
C VAL A 269 4.07 -9.19 -4.39
N ASP A 270 5.16 -8.71 -4.97
CA ASP A 270 6.51 -9.21 -4.77
C ASP A 270 7.48 -8.07 -4.43
N TYR A 271 8.78 -8.33 -4.33
CA TYR A 271 9.81 -7.33 -4.08
C TYR A 271 11.11 -7.65 -4.80
N CYS A 272 11.89 -6.60 -5.05
CA CYS A 272 13.31 -6.70 -5.42
C CYS A 272 14.18 -5.95 -4.38
N VAL A 273 15.47 -6.28 -4.34
CA VAL A 273 16.39 -5.81 -3.29
C VAL A 273 17.65 -5.23 -3.90
N ALA A 274 18.15 -4.13 -3.30
CA ALA A 274 19.42 -3.51 -3.65
C ALA A 274 20.20 -3.05 -2.41
N ASP A 275 21.50 -2.89 -2.55
CA ASP A 275 22.37 -2.27 -1.53
C ASP A 275 22.36 -0.73 -1.64
N HIS A 276 22.02 -0.19 -2.81
CA HIS A 276 21.90 1.25 -3.06
C HIS A 276 20.54 1.60 -3.63
N ILE A 277 20.03 2.78 -3.28
CA ILE A 277 18.70 3.23 -3.70
C ILE A 277 18.53 3.28 -5.23
N LEU A 278 19.56 3.59 -5.97
CA LEU A 278 19.57 3.60 -7.44
C LEU A 278 19.90 2.21 -8.06
N GLY A 279 20.00 1.17 -7.24
CA GLY A 279 20.28 -0.20 -7.66
C GLY A 279 21.79 -0.53 -7.77
N PRO A 280 22.12 -1.66 -8.44
CA PRO A 280 21.20 -2.56 -9.15
C PRO A 280 20.30 -3.36 -8.20
N TYR A 281 19.05 -3.58 -8.61
CA TYR A 281 18.09 -4.39 -7.88
C TYR A 281 18.09 -5.83 -8.39
N SER A 282 17.84 -6.77 -7.46
CA SER A 282 17.71 -8.20 -7.74
C SER A 282 16.35 -8.69 -7.25
N ASP A 283 15.68 -9.50 -8.07
CA ASP A 283 14.40 -10.16 -7.78
C ASP A 283 14.57 -11.67 -7.54
N ALA A 284 15.72 -12.10 -7.09
CA ALA A 284 15.99 -13.53 -6.83
C ALA A 284 14.87 -14.16 -5.99
N GLY A 285 14.30 -15.26 -6.48
CA GLY A 285 13.14 -15.95 -5.90
C GLY A 285 11.78 -15.56 -6.46
N ALA A 286 11.69 -14.54 -7.33
CA ALA A 286 10.44 -14.09 -7.93
C ALA A 286 9.94 -15.03 -9.08
N GLU A 287 10.73 -15.97 -9.53
CA GLU A 287 10.39 -16.90 -10.60
C GLU A 287 9.21 -17.83 -10.27
N HIS A 288 8.91 -18.01 -8.99
CA HIS A 288 7.83 -18.88 -8.51
C HIS A 288 6.48 -18.16 -8.29
N GLY A 289 6.42 -16.86 -8.53
CA GLY A 289 5.24 -16.03 -8.33
C GLY A 289 5.42 -15.00 -7.21
N ALA A 290 4.35 -14.24 -6.92
CA ALA A 290 4.34 -13.20 -5.89
C ALA A 290 4.54 -13.79 -4.49
N ARG A 291 5.57 -13.32 -3.76
CA ARG A 291 5.99 -13.86 -2.45
C ARG A 291 5.35 -13.14 -1.26
N VAL A 292 4.83 -11.94 -1.46
CA VAL A 292 4.30 -11.09 -0.36
C VAL A 292 2.79 -11.20 -0.25
N LEU A 293 2.08 -10.94 -1.35
CA LEU A 293 0.63 -11.11 -1.42
C LEU A 293 0.28 -11.88 -2.70
N HIS A 294 -0.57 -12.88 -2.58
CA HIS A 294 -1.12 -13.65 -3.70
C HIS A 294 -2.53 -14.14 -3.36
N ALA A 295 -3.29 -14.53 -4.37
CA ALA A 295 -4.64 -15.03 -4.17
C ALA A 295 -4.67 -16.24 -3.21
N VAL A 296 -5.73 -16.30 -2.40
CA VAL A 296 -6.07 -17.48 -1.58
C VAL A 296 -7.31 -18.13 -2.23
N PRO A 297 -7.17 -19.30 -2.85
CA PRO A 297 -8.25 -19.92 -3.60
C PRO A 297 -9.57 -20.00 -2.81
N GLY A 298 -10.65 -19.51 -3.39
CA GLY A 298 -11.97 -19.45 -2.76
C GLY A 298 -12.19 -18.35 -1.72
N HIS A 299 -11.16 -17.60 -1.34
CA HIS A 299 -11.24 -16.59 -0.26
C HIS A 299 -10.78 -15.20 -0.67
N VAL A 300 -9.57 -15.06 -1.24
CA VAL A 300 -8.99 -13.76 -1.61
C VAL A 300 -8.55 -13.78 -3.06
N ARG A 301 -8.95 -12.77 -3.84
CA ARG A 301 -8.70 -12.66 -5.27
C ARG A 301 -7.92 -11.41 -5.60
N GLY A 302 -6.85 -11.56 -6.37
CA GLY A 302 -6.04 -10.48 -6.91
C GLY A 302 -5.64 -9.41 -5.89
N PRO A 303 -5.04 -9.79 -4.74
CA PRO A 303 -4.59 -8.81 -3.74
C PRO A 303 -3.37 -8.07 -4.28
N GLY A 304 -3.38 -6.73 -4.20
CA GLY A 304 -2.22 -5.97 -4.67
C GLY A 304 -2.37 -4.47 -4.53
N HIS A 305 -1.48 -3.74 -5.19
CA HIS A 305 -1.33 -2.29 -5.17
C HIS A 305 -1.40 -1.76 -3.72
N HIS A 306 -0.31 -1.92 -3.02
CA HIS A 306 -0.23 -1.79 -1.57
C HIS A 306 0.53 -0.55 -1.15
N SER A 307 0.30 -0.11 0.07
CA SER A 307 1.14 0.82 0.81
C SER A 307 1.47 0.25 2.20
N HIS A 308 2.45 0.84 2.87
CA HIS A 308 2.86 0.42 4.20
C HIS A 308 2.56 1.50 5.23
N VAL A 309 2.07 1.09 6.40
CA VAL A 309 1.81 2.01 7.51
C VAL A 309 2.06 1.34 8.86
N MET A 310 2.50 2.11 9.84
CA MET A 310 2.67 1.63 11.21
C MET A 310 1.34 1.60 11.96
N SER A 311 1.15 0.58 12.80
CA SER A 311 0.04 0.47 13.78
C SER A 311 -0.08 1.71 14.67
N PRO A 312 -1.21 1.89 15.41
CA PRO A 312 -1.37 3.02 16.32
C PRO A 312 -0.22 3.19 17.32
N ASP A 313 0.25 2.11 17.92
CA ASP A 313 1.38 2.08 18.86
C ASP A 313 2.77 2.16 18.20
N GLY A 314 2.83 2.11 16.86
CA GLY A 314 4.07 2.17 16.10
C GLY A 314 4.93 0.91 16.14
N GLN A 315 4.42 -0.23 16.63
CA GLN A 315 5.19 -1.45 16.80
C GLN A 315 5.08 -2.43 15.64
N THR A 316 3.95 -2.41 14.92
CA THR A 316 3.67 -3.34 13.82
C THR A 316 3.50 -2.59 12.50
N GLU A 317 4.22 -3.02 11.48
CA GLU A 317 4.03 -2.54 10.12
C GLU A 317 2.89 -3.32 9.46
N TYR A 318 1.96 -2.61 8.83
CA TYR A 318 0.86 -3.19 8.07
C TYR A 318 1.01 -2.89 6.60
N LEU A 319 0.73 -3.88 5.76
CA LEU A 319 0.36 -3.68 4.37
C LEU A 319 -1.10 -3.25 4.32
N VAL A 320 -1.38 -2.19 3.59
CA VAL A 320 -2.73 -1.76 3.22
C VAL A 320 -2.84 -1.96 1.72
N TYR A 321 -3.78 -2.76 1.26
CA TYR A 321 -3.87 -3.20 -0.12
C TYR A 321 -5.33 -3.36 -0.55
N HIS A 322 -5.57 -3.47 -1.85
CA HIS A 322 -6.89 -3.88 -2.31
C HIS A 322 -6.95 -5.38 -2.63
N ALA A 323 -8.13 -5.97 -2.47
CA ALA A 323 -8.47 -7.26 -3.01
C ALA A 323 -9.88 -7.23 -3.60
N TRP A 324 -10.13 -8.04 -4.63
CA TRP A 324 -11.44 -8.12 -5.25
C TRP A 324 -12.47 -8.76 -4.34
N ASN A 325 -13.71 -8.26 -4.37
CA ASN A 325 -14.85 -8.96 -3.79
C ASN A 325 -15.12 -10.27 -4.56
N HIS A 326 -16.01 -11.11 -4.04
CA HIS A 326 -16.28 -12.42 -4.64
C HIS A 326 -16.75 -12.33 -6.10
N GLY A 327 -17.49 -11.29 -6.46
CA GLY A 327 -18.01 -11.06 -7.82
C GLY A 327 -17.01 -10.39 -8.78
N MET A 328 -15.80 -10.04 -8.34
CA MET A 328 -14.81 -9.27 -9.13
C MET A 328 -15.38 -7.94 -9.66
N THR A 329 -16.23 -7.27 -8.86
CA THR A 329 -16.87 -5.99 -9.22
C THR A 329 -16.32 -4.79 -8.47
N GLU A 330 -15.71 -5.02 -7.32
CA GLU A 330 -15.15 -3.98 -6.45
C GLU A 330 -13.82 -4.42 -5.87
N ARG A 331 -12.85 -3.54 -5.88
CA ARG A 331 -11.57 -3.70 -5.16
C ARG A 331 -11.72 -3.13 -3.76
N GLN A 332 -11.74 -4.00 -2.76
CA GLN A 332 -12.06 -3.68 -1.37
C GLN A 332 -10.79 -3.51 -0.54
N LEU A 333 -10.82 -2.63 0.46
CA LEU A 333 -9.67 -2.31 1.30
C LEU A 333 -9.39 -3.42 2.31
N CYS A 334 -8.16 -3.91 2.32
CA CYS A 334 -7.65 -4.94 3.23
C CYS A 334 -6.39 -4.46 3.95
N ILE A 335 -6.12 -5.04 5.12
CA ILE A 335 -4.89 -4.82 5.89
C ILE A 335 -4.36 -6.14 6.43
N ASP A 336 -3.04 -6.32 6.43
CA ASP A 336 -2.39 -7.45 7.10
C ASP A 336 -1.00 -7.06 7.62
N PRO A 337 -0.54 -7.64 8.74
CA PRO A 337 0.78 -7.36 9.29
C PRO A 337 1.89 -7.84 8.37
N LEU A 338 2.95 -7.04 8.26
CA LEU A 338 4.21 -7.40 7.61
C LEU A 338 5.26 -7.73 8.66
N ALA A 339 5.91 -8.87 8.51
CA ALA A 339 7.04 -9.27 9.33
C ALA A 339 8.34 -9.26 8.51
N TRP A 340 9.40 -8.73 9.07
CA TRP A 340 10.75 -8.84 8.52
C TRP A 340 11.42 -10.11 9.06
N THR A 341 11.78 -11.02 8.18
CA THR A 341 12.42 -12.30 8.51
C THR A 341 13.83 -12.38 7.94
N VAL A 342 14.60 -13.37 8.36
CA VAL A 342 15.94 -13.64 7.78
C VAL A 342 15.87 -13.99 6.27
N LYS A 343 14.70 -14.36 5.77
CA LYS A 343 14.46 -14.65 4.35
C LYS A 343 13.85 -13.45 3.59
N GLY A 344 13.70 -12.31 4.23
CA GLY A 344 13.07 -11.11 3.67
C GLY A 344 11.69 -10.81 4.26
N PRO A 345 10.99 -9.82 3.68
CA PRO A 345 9.65 -9.42 4.13
C PRO A 345 8.64 -10.52 3.87
N ARG A 346 7.72 -10.71 4.83
CA ARG A 346 6.63 -11.67 4.73
C ARG A 346 5.34 -11.07 5.27
N CYS A 347 4.32 -10.98 4.44
CA CYS A 347 2.97 -10.68 4.89
C CYS A 347 2.41 -11.87 5.66
N GLN A 348 1.70 -11.60 6.77
CA GLN A 348 0.98 -12.65 7.54
C GLN A 348 -0.38 -12.99 6.94
N GLY A 349 -0.73 -12.34 5.80
CA GLY A 349 -1.95 -12.54 5.01
C GLY A 349 -1.66 -13.02 3.58
N PRO A 350 -2.66 -12.84 2.69
CA PRO A 350 -3.96 -12.21 2.91
C PRO A 350 -4.86 -13.00 3.88
N THR A 351 -5.37 -12.32 4.91
CA THR A 351 -6.28 -12.95 5.89
C THR A 351 -7.74 -12.75 5.51
N PHE A 352 -8.57 -13.73 5.84
CA PHE A 352 -10.02 -13.71 5.63
C PHE A 352 -10.80 -14.21 6.86
N THR A 353 -10.09 -14.42 7.97
CA THR A 353 -10.62 -14.81 9.28
C THR A 353 -10.38 -13.72 10.31
N PRO A 354 -11.07 -13.71 11.47
CA PRO A 354 -10.87 -12.70 12.50
C PRO A 354 -9.41 -12.58 12.96
N GLN A 355 -8.89 -11.36 12.95
CA GLN A 355 -7.54 -10.99 13.36
C GLN A 355 -7.59 -10.00 14.53
N PRO A 356 -6.58 -9.98 15.42
CA PRO A 356 -6.49 -8.96 16.48
C PRO A 356 -6.44 -7.56 15.89
N LEU A 357 -7.12 -6.59 16.55
CA LEU A 357 -7.03 -5.19 16.12
C LEU A 357 -5.59 -4.67 16.12
N PRO A 358 -5.21 -3.82 15.17
CA PRO A 358 -3.97 -3.03 15.25
C PRO A 358 -3.92 -2.23 16.56
N ARG A 359 -2.81 -2.34 17.29
CA ARG A 359 -2.63 -1.68 18.60
C ARG A 359 -1.87 -0.38 18.50
#